data_51b3a41197299d882a74e7038b7b6694
#
_entry.id   51b3a41197299d882a74e7038b7b6694
#
_cell.length_a   1.000
_cell.length_b   1.000
_cell.length_c   1.000
_cell.angle_alpha   90.00
_cell.angle_beta   90.00
_cell.angle_gamma   90.00
#
_symmetry.space_group_name_H-M   'P 1'
#
loop_
_entity.id
_entity.type
_entity.pdbx_description
1 polymer ?
#
loop_
_entity_poly.entity_id
_entity_poly.type
_entity_poly.pdbx_seq_one_letter_code
_entity_poly.pdbx_strand_id
1 'polypeptide(L)'
;MVKIVKFGGSSLADAHQFKKVGDIIKSDPDRRFVVPSAPGKRFKDDIKVTDLLYKAYNAESEQEFECTFDTIKDRYQSIIDELNLTVDLTEEFEVIKKNFQDQISEEYAASRGEYLNGILLANYLGFEFVDPATCIFIDEHGNYDDKKTDPVLSKKLSEVENCVIPGFYGSCSEDPTKIRTFSRGGSDVTGSIMIVAKPCLPEIPVII
;
A
#
# COMPACT_ATOMS: atom_id res chain seq x y z
N MET A 1 13.42 20.68 2.47
CA MET A 1 13.77 19.62 1.46
C MET A 1 12.76 18.50 1.59
N VAL A 2 12.04 18.14 0.53
CA VAL A 2 10.98 17.11 0.60
C VAL A 2 11.60 15.73 0.78
N LYS A 3 11.08 14.95 1.72
CA LYS A 3 11.53 13.59 2.05
C LYS A 3 10.47 12.56 1.68
N ILE A 4 10.93 11.44 1.12
CA ILE A 4 10.14 10.23 0.93
C ILE A 4 10.53 9.28 2.05
N VAL A 5 9.53 8.76 2.77
CA VAL A 5 9.76 7.83 3.90
C VAL A 5 9.00 6.53 3.66
N LYS A 6 9.65 5.41 3.93
CA LYS A 6 9.04 4.09 3.78
C LYS A 6 8.93 3.39 5.14
N PHE A 7 7.79 2.77 5.38
CA PHE A 7 7.54 1.99 6.58
C PHE A 7 7.20 0.54 6.24
N GLY A 8 7.95 -0.39 6.82
CA GLY A 8 7.72 -1.82 6.66
C GLY A 8 6.53 -2.32 7.47
N GLY A 9 6.08 -3.53 7.18
CA GLY A 9 4.87 -4.10 7.78
C GLY A 9 4.89 -4.19 9.30
N SER A 10 6.04 -4.47 9.92
CA SER A 10 6.16 -4.50 11.39
C SER A 10 5.94 -3.14 12.04
N SER A 11 6.27 -2.06 11.33
CA SER A 11 6.04 -0.68 11.78
C SER A 11 4.59 -0.22 11.58
N LEU A 12 3.76 -1.04 10.93
CA LEU A 12 2.35 -0.76 10.62
C LEU A 12 1.45 -1.95 11.00
N ALA A 13 1.89 -2.76 11.97
CA ALA A 13 1.20 -3.99 12.33
C ALA A 13 -0.11 -3.78 13.11
N ASP A 14 -0.23 -2.67 13.82
CA ASP A 14 -1.37 -2.33 14.69
C ASP A 14 -1.44 -0.81 14.93
N ALA A 15 -2.48 -0.37 15.63
CA ALA A 15 -2.72 1.04 15.96
C ALA A 15 -1.60 1.68 16.79
N HIS A 16 -0.93 0.91 17.67
CA HIS A 16 0.18 1.43 18.44
C HIS A 16 1.38 1.78 17.56
N GLN A 17 1.67 0.92 16.58
CA GLN A 17 2.72 1.18 15.60
C GLN A 17 2.35 2.34 14.67
N PHE A 18 1.08 2.46 14.25
CA PHE A 18 0.60 3.62 13.48
C PHE A 18 0.84 4.94 14.22
N LYS A 19 0.58 5.00 15.55
CA LYS A 19 0.86 6.19 16.36
C LYS A 19 2.33 6.57 16.30
N LYS A 20 3.25 5.60 16.47
CA LYS A 20 4.70 5.84 16.36
C LYS A 20 5.09 6.36 14.98
N VAL A 21 4.56 5.74 13.93
CA VAL A 21 4.81 6.18 12.53
C VAL A 21 4.29 7.60 12.34
N GLY A 22 3.10 7.91 12.82
CA GLY A 22 2.54 9.25 12.77
C GLY A 22 3.40 10.29 13.50
N ASP A 23 3.91 9.96 14.68
CA ASP A 23 4.81 10.84 15.44
C ASP A 23 6.12 11.08 14.68
N ILE A 24 6.69 10.02 14.07
CA ILE A 24 7.88 10.14 13.24
C ILE A 24 7.61 11.07 12.05
N ILE A 25 6.50 10.87 11.31
CA ILE A 25 6.18 11.69 10.15
C ILE A 25 5.95 13.14 10.55
N LYS A 26 5.14 13.38 11.59
CA LYS A 26 4.78 14.72 12.06
C LYS A 26 5.95 15.48 12.70
N SER A 27 6.99 14.80 13.19
CA SER A 27 8.18 15.44 13.76
C SER A 27 9.05 16.17 12.74
N ASP A 28 8.79 16.00 11.44
CA ASP A 28 9.55 16.64 10.38
C ASP A 28 8.62 16.95 9.20
N PRO A 29 8.28 18.24 8.96
CA PRO A 29 7.34 18.63 7.90
C PRO A 29 7.84 18.37 6.49
N ASP A 30 9.12 18.05 6.33
CA ASP A 30 9.67 17.63 5.04
C ASP A 30 9.29 16.19 4.65
N ARG A 31 8.81 15.36 5.57
CA ARG A 31 8.36 13.98 5.32
C ARG A 31 6.97 13.96 4.69
N ARG A 32 6.92 14.35 3.43
CA ARG A 32 5.70 14.63 2.71
C ARG A 32 5.14 13.45 1.92
N PHE A 33 5.98 12.49 1.55
CA PHE A 33 5.61 11.33 0.76
C PHE A 33 5.90 10.04 1.51
N VAL A 34 4.85 9.27 1.75
CA VAL A 34 4.91 8.10 2.63
C VAL A 34 4.58 6.83 1.84
N VAL A 35 5.44 5.82 1.94
CA VAL A 35 5.26 4.51 1.31
C VAL A 35 5.03 3.44 2.37
N PRO A 36 3.79 3.05 2.66
CA PRO A 36 3.51 1.95 3.56
C PRO A 36 3.60 0.58 2.88
N SER A 37 3.98 -0.42 3.68
CA SER A 37 3.74 -1.84 3.37
C SER A 37 2.43 -2.31 4.01
N ALA A 38 1.97 -3.51 3.65
CA ALA A 38 0.87 -4.20 4.35
C ALA A 38 1.18 -4.41 5.84
N PRO A 39 0.17 -4.54 6.72
CA PRO A 39 0.38 -4.80 8.13
C PRO A 39 1.13 -6.13 8.36
N GLY A 40 2.23 -6.04 9.10
CA GLY A 40 3.04 -7.19 9.50
C GLY A 40 2.45 -7.96 10.68
N LYS A 41 3.29 -8.77 11.32
CA LYS A 41 2.93 -9.49 12.56
C LYS A 41 2.91 -8.54 13.75
N ARG A 42 1.87 -8.63 14.60
CA ARG A 42 1.76 -7.93 15.88
C ARG A 42 2.62 -8.59 16.97
N PHE A 43 2.75 -9.93 16.89
CA PHE A 43 3.50 -10.76 17.82
C PHE A 43 4.08 -11.99 17.09
N LYS A 44 4.90 -12.79 17.78
CA LYS A 44 5.69 -13.87 17.17
C LYS A 44 4.86 -14.88 16.36
N ASP A 45 3.71 -15.30 16.89
CA ASP A 45 2.87 -16.34 16.30
C ASP A 45 1.71 -15.77 15.45
N ASP A 46 1.69 -14.46 15.23
CA ASP A 46 0.70 -13.80 14.37
C ASP A 46 0.97 -14.08 12.87
N ILE A 47 -0.04 -13.89 12.04
CA ILE A 47 0.05 -14.06 10.59
C ILE A 47 0.08 -12.67 9.95
N LYS A 48 0.95 -12.47 8.96
CA LYS A 48 0.96 -11.23 8.17
C LYS A 48 -0.32 -11.11 7.35
N VAL A 49 -0.78 -9.88 7.13
CA VAL A 49 -1.96 -9.65 6.28
C VAL A 49 -1.75 -10.18 4.86
N THR A 50 -0.56 -10.03 4.29
CA THR A 50 -0.25 -10.58 2.96
C THR A 50 -0.41 -12.11 2.92
N ASP A 51 0.03 -12.82 3.97
CA ASP A 51 -0.12 -14.27 4.05
C ASP A 51 -1.61 -14.68 4.20
N LEU A 52 -2.41 -13.88 4.92
CA LEU A 52 -3.87 -14.06 5.02
C LEU A 52 -4.57 -13.83 3.68
N LEU A 53 -4.13 -12.82 2.92
CA LEU A 53 -4.69 -12.52 1.59
C LEU A 53 -4.44 -13.68 0.61
N TYR A 54 -3.22 -14.21 0.58
CA TYR A 54 -2.91 -15.40 -0.22
C TYR A 54 -3.75 -16.61 0.23
N LYS A 55 -3.89 -16.82 1.54
CA LYS A 55 -4.69 -17.91 2.09
C LYS A 55 -6.17 -17.76 1.71
N ALA A 56 -6.74 -16.55 1.79
CA ALA A 56 -8.12 -16.30 1.37
C ALA A 56 -8.30 -16.54 -0.14
N TYR A 57 -7.39 -16.03 -0.96
CA TYR A 57 -7.45 -16.16 -2.42
C TYR A 57 -7.36 -17.63 -2.88
N ASN A 58 -6.58 -18.46 -2.19
CA ASN A 58 -6.37 -19.87 -2.49
C ASN A 58 -7.23 -20.81 -1.62
N ALA A 59 -8.28 -20.31 -0.96
CA ALA A 59 -9.12 -21.12 -0.08
C ALA A 59 -9.81 -22.25 -0.84
N GLU A 60 -9.78 -23.47 -0.30
CA GLU A 60 -10.36 -24.67 -0.91
C GLU A 60 -11.88 -24.79 -0.66
N SER A 61 -12.43 -23.99 0.24
CA SER A 61 -13.84 -23.96 0.57
C SER A 61 -14.33 -22.55 0.89
N GLU A 62 -15.63 -22.33 0.67
CA GLU A 62 -16.28 -21.06 1.04
C GLU A 62 -16.14 -20.77 2.54
N GLN A 63 -16.22 -21.78 3.38
CA GLN A 63 -16.04 -21.61 4.83
C GLN A 63 -14.63 -21.14 5.20
N GLU A 64 -13.60 -21.70 4.56
CA GLU A 64 -12.21 -21.26 4.78
C GLU A 64 -12.00 -19.86 4.27
N PHE A 65 -12.55 -19.54 3.11
CA PHE A 65 -12.53 -18.19 2.53
C PHE A 65 -13.12 -17.17 3.50
N GLU A 66 -14.38 -17.37 3.91
CA GLU A 66 -15.09 -16.42 4.79
C GLU A 66 -14.35 -16.23 6.12
N CYS A 67 -13.93 -17.32 6.77
CA CYS A 67 -13.20 -17.26 8.04
C CYS A 67 -11.87 -16.48 7.91
N THR A 68 -11.12 -16.71 6.82
CA THR A 68 -9.85 -16.04 6.59
C THR A 68 -10.07 -14.56 6.21
N PHE A 69 -11.09 -14.29 5.39
CA PHE A 69 -11.43 -12.94 4.96
C PHE A 69 -11.95 -12.08 6.13
N ASP A 70 -12.77 -12.66 7.01
CA ASP A 70 -13.20 -11.97 8.24
C ASP A 70 -12.01 -11.65 9.15
N THR A 71 -11.03 -12.56 9.25
CA THR A 71 -9.79 -12.27 9.99
C THR A 71 -9.04 -11.06 9.42
N ILE A 72 -9.04 -10.89 8.09
CA ILE A 72 -8.45 -9.71 7.43
C ILE A 72 -9.25 -8.46 7.77
N LYS A 73 -10.58 -8.51 7.66
CA LYS A 73 -11.46 -7.39 8.01
C LYS A 73 -11.27 -6.93 9.45
N ASP A 74 -11.29 -7.87 10.39
CA ASP A 74 -11.10 -7.60 11.82
C ASP A 74 -9.75 -6.92 12.10
N ARG A 75 -8.71 -7.31 11.33
CA ARG A 75 -7.37 -6.71 11.45
C ARG A 75 -7.38 -5.22 11.13
N TYR A 76 -8.03 -4.82 10.05
CA TYR A 76 -8.15 -3.42 9.66
C TYR A 76 -9.13 -2.67 10.55
N GLN A 77 -10.27 -3.30 10.91
CA GLN A 77 -11.26 -2.70 11.78
C GLN A 77 -10.67 -2.36 13.16
N SER A 78 -9.84 -3.24 13.73
CA SER A 78 -9.17 -2.96 15.00
C SER A 78 -8.28 -1.71 14.93
N ILE A 79 -7.60 -1.49 13.81
CA ILE A 79 -6.79 -0.27 13.61
C ILE A 79 -7.68 0.97 13.50
N ILE A 80 -8.78 0.88 12.75
CA ILE A 80 -9.76 1.96 12.59
C ILE A 80 -10.33 2.36 13.96
N ASP A 81 -10.80 1.40 14.74
CA ASP A 81 -11.44 1.63 16.03
C ASP A 81 -10.47 2.23 17.05
N GLU A 82 -9.27 1.65 17.19
CA GLU A 82 -8.27 2.09 18.17
C GLU A 82 -7.66 3.46 17.84
N LEU A 83 -7.66 3.86 16.56
CA LEU A 83 -7.20 5.18 16.11
C LEU A 83 -8.34 6.19 15.96
N ASN A 84 -9.61 5.76 16.14
CA ASN A 84 -10.82 6.55 15.89
C ASN A 84 -10.82 7.17 14.48
N LEU A 85 -10.48 6.37 13.46
CA LEU A 85 -10.49 6.83 12.08
C LEU A 85 -11.91 7.03 11.58
N THR A 86 -12.10 7.95 10.63
CA THR A 86 -13.39 8.22 10.01
C THR A 86 -13.62 7.42 8.73
N VAL A 87 -12.62 6.67 8.28
CA VAL A 87 -12.69 5.86 7.07
C VAL A 87 -13.58 4.63 7.29
N ASP A 88 -14.39 4.31 6.29
CA ASP A 88 -15.16 3.07 6.18
C ASP A 88 -14.62 2.27 5.00
N LEU A 89 -14.21 1.03 5.24
CA LEU A 89 -13.65 0.12 4.22
C LEU A 89 -14.69 -0.89 3.70
N THR A 90 -15.97 -0.72 4.00
CA THR A 90 -17.03 -1.68 3.64
C THR A 90 -17.07 -1.91 2.13
N GLU A 91 -17.08 -0.83 1.34
CA GLU A 91 -17.11 -0.92 -0.13
C GLU A 91 -15.85 -1.58 -0.69
N GLU A 92 -14.68 -1.23 -0.16
CA GLU A 92 -13.40 -1.85 -0.56
C GLU A 92 -13.39 -3.35 -0.28
N PHE A 93 -13.87 -3.78 0.88
CA PHE A 93 -13.95 -5.19 1.22
C PHE A 93 -14.92 -5.96 0.32
N GLU A 94 -16.07 -5.39 -0.03
CA GLU A 94 -17.01 -6.02 -0.97
C GLU A 94 -16.40 -6.18 -2.37
N VAL A 95 -15.71 -5.16 -2.87
CA VAL A 95 -15.00 -5.23 -4.16
C VAL A 95 -13.87 -6.27 -4.11
N ILE A 96 -13.08 -6.30 -3.04
CA ILE A 96 -11.99 -7.27 -2.89
C ILE A 96 -12.54 -8.68 -2.80
N LYS A 97 -13.59 -8.91 -2.00
CA LYS A 97 -14.26 -10.19 -1.87
C LYS A 97 -14.74 -10.73 -3.22
N LYS A 98 -15.44 -9.89 -3.97
CA LYS A 98 -15.91 -10.25 -5.31
C LYS A 98 -14.75 -10.61 -6.24
N ASN A 99 -13.69 -9.82 -6.26
CA ASN A 99 -12.53 -10.06 -7.11
C ASN A 99 -11.77 -11.34 -6.74
N PHE A 100 -11.78 -11.74 -5.46
CA PHE A 100 -11.23 -13.01 -5.03
C PHE A 100 -12.10 -14.18 -5.49
N GLN A 101 -13.42 -14.06 -5.37
CA GLN A 101 -14.37 -15.08 -5.88
C GLN A 101 -14.29 -15.22 -7.40
N ASP A 102 -14.09 -14.12 -8.12
CA ASP A 102 -13.90 -14.10 -9.58
C ASP A 102 -12.49 -14.55 -10.01
N GLN A 103 -11.60 -14.88 -9.05
CA GLN A 103 -10.22 -15.34 -9.29
C GLN A 103 -9.44 -14.43 -10.25
N ILE A 104 -9.52 -13.10 -10.06
CA ILE A 104 -8.96 -12.12 -11.01
C ILE A 104 -7.44 -12.30 -11.18
N SER A 105 -6.65 -12.24 -10.09
CA SER A 105 -5.23 -12.60 -10.09
C SER A 105 -4.67 -12.66 -8.67
N GLU A 106 -3.63 -13.47 -8.49
CA GLU A 106 -2.89 -13.56 -7.23
C GLU A 106 -2.15 -12.25 -6.90
N GLU A 107 -1.66 -11.54 -7.90
CA GLU A 107 -1.02 -10.23 -7.73
C GLU A 107 -2.02 -9.17 -7.23
N TYR A 108 -3.26 -9.19 -7.74
CA TYR A 108 -4.32 -8.37 -7.21
C TYR A 108 -4.54 -8.69 -5.73
N ALA A 109 -4.69 -9.96 -5.38
CA ALA A 109 -4.91 -10.37 -3.99
C ALA A 109 -3.78 -9.90 -3.08
N ALA A 110 -2.53 -10.15 -3.46
CA ALA A 110 -1.36 -9.73 -2.69
C ALA A 110 -1.29 -8.22 -2.45
N SER A 111 -1.64 -7.42 -3.45
CA SER A 111 -1.56 -5.95 -3.39
C SER A 111 -2.58 -5.31 -2.43
N ARG A 112 -3.65 -6.00 -2.09
CA ARG A 112 -4.75 -5.41 -1.28
C ARG A 112 -4.33 -5.09 0.14
N GLY A 113 -3.30 -5.76 0.65
CA GLY A 113 -2.73 -5.44 1.95
C GLY A 113 -2.13 -4.04 2.02
N GLU A 114 -1.32 -3.68 1.06
CA GLU A 114 -0.73 -2.35 0.93
C GLU A 114 -1.79 -1.30 0.59
N TYR A 115 -2.73 -1.64 -0.31
CA TYR A 115 -3.83 -0.76 -0.70
C TYR A 115 -4.66 -0.31 0.50
N LEU A 116 -5.22 -1.26 1.26
CA LEU A 116 -6.03 -0.97 2.45
C LEU A 116 -5.23 -0.23 3.53
N ASN A 117 -3.99 -0.65 3.76
CA ASN A 117 -3.13 0.00 4.73
C ASN A 117 -2.77 1.43 4.36
N GLY A 118 -2.60 1.69 3.06
CA GLY A 118 -2.38 3.03 2.53
C GLY A 118 -3.57 3.95 2.75
N ILE A 119 -4.80 3.47 2.55
CA ILE A 119 -6.03 4.22 2.84
C ILE A 119 -6.09 4.60 4.32
N LEU A 120 -5.84 3.63 5.22
CA LEU A 120 -5.86 3.90 6.66
C LEU A 120 -4.80 4.93 7.06
N LEU A 121 -3.57 4.77 6.55
CA LEU A 121 -2.48 5.66 6.90
C LEU A 121 -2.71 7.08 6.35
N ALA A 122 -3.26 7.21 5.15
CA ALA A 122 -3.64 8.49 4.57
C ALA A 122 -4.70 9.20 5.43
N ASN A 123 -5.75 8.49 5.83
CA ASN A 123 -6.78 9.01 6.73
C ASN A 123 -6.19 9.44 8.09
N TYR A 124 -5.33 8.61 8.69
CA TYR A 124 -4.69 8.90 9.97
C TYR A 124 -3.80 10.15 9.95
N LEU A 125 -3.10 10.36 8.84
CA LEU A 125 -2.18 11.49 8.67
C LEU A 125 -2.88 12.76 8.17
N GLY A 126 -4.07 12.64 7.57
CA GLY A 126 -4.72 13.69 6.81
C GLY A 126 -4.02 13.99 5.48
N PHE A 127 -3.36 12.99 4.90
CA PHE A 127 -2.64 13.08 3.63
C PHE A 127 -3.51 12.57 2.47
N GLU A 128 -3.21 12.96 1.23
CA GLU A 128 -3.87 12.41 0.07
C GLU A 128 -3.48 10.93 -0.15
N PHE A 129 -4.46 10.07 -0.39
CA PHE A 129 -4.22 8.71 -0.84
C PHE A 129 -4.01 8.69 -2.35
N VAL A 130 -2.90 8.14 -2.81
CA VAL A 130 -2.62 7.94 -4.23
C VAL A 130 -2.47 6.45 -4.50
N ASP A 131 -3.42 5.88 -5.25
CA ASP A 131 -3.31 4.48 -5.67
C ASP A 131 -2.18 4.33 -6.69
N PRO A 132 -1.12 3.54 -6.40
CA PRO A 132 -0.03 3.30 -7.33
C PRO A 132 -0.47 2.69 -8.67
N ALA A 133 -1.58 1.97 -8.71
CA ALA A 133 -2.13 1.47 -9.97
C ALA A 133 -2.51 2.57 -10.97
N THR A 134 -2.66 3.83 -10.51
CA THR A 134 -2.97 4.97 -11.37
C THR A 134 -1.74 5.69 -11.92
N CYS A 135 -0.55 5.39 -11.41
CA CYS A 135 0.65 6.18 -11.71
C CYS A 135 1.97 5.40 -11.75
N ILE A 136 1.97 4.11 -11.41
CA ILE A 136 3.14 3.22 -11.49
C ILE A 136 2.80 2.08 -12.44
N PHE A 137 3.65 1.89 -13.46
CA PHE A 137 3.47 0.87 -14.48
C PHE A 137 4.59 -0.17 -14.40
N ILE A 138 4.19 -1.45 -14.52
CA ILE A 138 5.06 -2.61 -14.40
C ILE A 138 4.85 -3.46 -15.65
N ASP A 139 5.93 -3.86 -16.34
CA ASP A 139 5.85 -4.69 -17.53
C ASP A 139 5.42 -6.14 -17.21
N GLU A 140 5.17 -6.94 -18.25
CA GLU A 140 4.77 -8.35 -18.09
C GLU A 140 5.84 -9.23 -17.40
N HIS A 141 7.08 -8.75 -17.32
CA HIS A 141 8.20 -9.43 -16.66
C HIS A 141 8.40 -8.97 -15.20
N GLY A 142 7.57 -8.05 -14.70
CA GLY A 142 7.67 -7.51 -13.35
C GLY A 142 8.71 -6.39 -13.19
N ASN A 143 9.17 -5.80 -14.31
CA ASN A 143 10.11 -4.69 -14.29
C ASN A 143 9.36 -3.35 -14.30
N TYR A 144 9.97 -2.35 -13.69
CA TYR A 144 9.52 -0.99 -13.71
C TYR A 144 9.57 -0.38 -15.12
N ASP A 145 8.45 0.12 -15.62
CA ASP A 145 8.35 0.86 -16.88
C ASP A 145 8.55 2.36 -16.62
N ASP A 146 9.80 2.81 -16.72
CA ASP A 146 10.20 4.20 -16.47
C ASP A 146 9.55 5.19 -17.45
N LYS A 147 9.41 4.79 -18.71
CA LYS A 147 8.88 5.66 -19.77
C LYS A 147 7.42 6.02 -19.55
N LYS A 148 6.64 5.10 -19.00
CA LYS A 148 5.23 5.33 -18.67
C LYS A 148 5.06 5.94 -17.28
N THR A 149 5.80 5.45 -16.31
CA THR A 149 5.64 5.85 -14.91
C THR A 149 6.16 7.27 -14.65
N ASP A 150 7.39 7.59 -15.07
CA ASP A 150 8.04 8.83 -14.68
C ASP A 150 7.22 10.10 -15.00
N PRO A 151 6.67 10.27 -16.20
CA PRO A 151 5.88 11.47 -16.50
C PRO A 151 4.55 11.51 -15.73
N VAL A 152 3.89 10.35 -15.52
CA VAL A 152 2.60 10.27 -14.82
C VAL A 152 2.79 10.51 -13.32
N LEU A 153 3.73 9.80 -12.72
CA LEU A 153 4.03 9.91 -11.29
C LEU A 153 4.58 11.30 -10.94
N SER A 154 5.50 11.84 -11.74
CA SER A 154 6.06 13.19 -11.55
C SER A 154 4.95 14.24 -11.54
N LYS A 155 4.03 14.17 -12.52
CA LYS A 155 2.86 15.04 -12.56
C LYS A 155 2.02 14.91 -11.31
N LYS A 156 1.65 13.67 -10.93
CA LYS A 156 0.81 13.41 -9.74
C LYS A 156 1.45 13.96 -8.47
N LEU A 157 2.76 13.71 -8.27
CA LEU A 157 3.48 14.21 -7.10
C LEU A 157 3.64 15.74 -7.07
N SER A 158 3.55 16.43 -8.21
CA SER A 158 3.58 17.89 -8.27
C SER A 158 2.22 18.53 -7.92
N GLU A 159 1.13 17.79 -8.03
CA GLU A 159 -0.23 18.25 -7.77
C GLU A 159 -0.64 18.10 -6.29
N VAL A 160 0.12 17.32 -5.50
CA VAL A 160 -0.21 17.04 -4.09
C VAL A 160 0.83 17.63 -3.14
N GLU A 161 0.38 18.13 -2.00
CA GLU A 161 1.29 18.65 -0.98
C GLU A 161 1.92 17.49 -0.19
N ASN A 162 1.09 16.59 0.33
CA ASN A 162 1.49 15.42 1.09
C ASN A 162 0.66 14.21 0.62
N CYS A 163 1.30 13.05 0.43
CA CYS A 163 0.54 11.86 0.05
C CYS A 163 1.09 10.57 0.66
N VAL A 164 0.20 9.58 0.70
CA VAL A 164 0.52 8.18 0.96
C VAL A 164 0.34 7.41 -0.35
N ILE A 165 1.41 6.79 -0.81
CA ILE A 165 1.42 5.90 -1.98
C ILE A 165 1.80 4.51 -1.50
N PRO A 166 0.89 3.53 -1.47
CA PRO A 166 1.23 2.16 -1.09
C PRO A 166 2.38 1.60 -1.92
N GLY A 167 3.25 0.84 -1.30
CA GLY A 167 4.34 0.18 -2.00
C GLY A 167 3.93 -1.11 -2.69
N PHE A 168 4.89 -1.77 -3.36
CA PHE A 168 4.81 -3.13 -3.85
C PHE A 168 4.09 -3.36 -5.18
N TYR A 169 3.10 -2.57 -5.59
CA TYR A 169 2.30 -2.82 -6.79
C TYR A 169 2.12 -1.59 -7.69
N GLY A 170 1.64 -1.84 -8.89
CA GLY A 170 1.20 -0.86 -9.88
C GLY A 170 0.25 -1.53 -10.86
N SER A 171 -0.03 -0.87 -11.99
CA SER A 171 -0.76 -1.49 -13.10
C SER A 171 0.19 -2.11 -14.13
N CYS A 172 -0.33 -3.08 -14.88
CA CYS A 172 0.41 -3.65 -16.01
C CYS A 172 0.57 -2.63 -17.13
N SER A 173 1.78 -2.49 -17.66
CA SER A 173 2.07 -1.56 -18.76
C SER A 173 1.27 -1.87 -20.01
N GLU A 174 1.06 -3.15 -20.33
CA GLU A 174 0.38 -3.62 -21.52
C GLU A 174 -1.15 -3.59 -21.36
N ASP A 175 -1.64 -3.77 -20.14
CA ASP A 175 -3.06 -3.78 -19.79
C ASP A 175 -3.29 -3.11 -18.42
N PRO A 176 -3.51 -1.78 -18.39
CA PRO A 176 -3.66 -1.03 -17.14
C PRO A 176 -4.87 -1.43 -16.27
N THR A 177 -5.74 -2.30 -16.76
CA THR A 177 -6.83 -2.86 -15.94
C THR A 177 -6.35 -3.96 -14.99
N LYS A 178 -5.14 -4.49 -15.21
CA LYS A 178 -4.53 -5.53 -14.40
C LYS A 178 -3.53 -4.96 -13.41
N ILE A 179 -3.57 -5.49 -12.20
CA ILE A 179 -2.56 -5.22 -11.19
C ILE A 179 -1.33 -6.12 -11.41
N ARG A 180 -0.16 -5.53 -11.25
CA ARG A 180 1.12 -6.22 -11.20
C ARG A 180 1.83 -5.87 -9.89
N THR A 181 2.68 -6.79 -9.44
CA THR A 181 3.50 -6.59 -8.26
C THR A 181 4.99 -6.64 -8.59
N PHE A 182 5.77 -5.85 -7.86
CA PHE A 182 7.21 -6.04 -7.88
C PHE A 182 7.57 -7.35 -7.16
N SER A 183 8.65 -7.96 -7.54
CA SER A 183 9.20 -9.11 -6.86
C SER A 183 9.57 -8.78 -5.39
N ARG A 184 10.57 -9.35 -4.79
CA ARG A 184 10.96 -9.07 -3.40
C ARG A 184 11.34 -7.60 -3.17
N GLY A 185 10.98 -7.05 -2.01
CA GLY A 185 11.33 -5.68 -1.63
C GLY A 185 10.51 -4.60 -2.34
N GLY A 186 9.34 -4.93 -2.89
CA GLY A 186 8.55 -4.05 -3.74
C GLY A 186 8.21 -2.69 -3.14
N SER A 187 8.01 -2.58 -1.82
CA SER A 187 7.77 -1.28 -1.18
C SER A 187 9.03 -0.39 -1.17
N ASP A 188 10.23 -0.98 -1.11
CA ASP A 188 11.50 -0.24 -1.20
C ASP A 188 11.73 0.23 -2.65
N VAL A 189 11.34 -0.63 -3.63
CA VAL A 189 11.36 -0.28 -5.06
C VAL A 189 10.46 0.92 -5.31
N THR A 190 9.22 0.93 -4.79
CA THR A 190 8.30 2.07 -4.92
C THR A 190 8.92 3.35 -4.37
N GLY A 191 9.54 3.30 -3.19
CA GLY A 191 10.25 4.45 -2.62
C GLY A 191 11.37 4.97 -3.56
N SER A 192 12.13 4.08 -4.16
CA SER A 192 13.20 4.42 -5.11
C SER A 192 12.65 5.04 -6.41
N ILE A 193 11.57 4.49 -6.95
CA ILE A 193 10.88 5.03 -8.13
C ILE A 193 10.43 6.47 -7.89
N MET A 194 9.84 6.76 -6.72
CA MET A 194 9.39 8.10 -6.37
C MET A 194 10.53 9.12 -6.31
N ILE A 195 11.76 8.69 -6.04
CA ILE A 195 12.95 9.56 -6.06
C ILE A 195 13.33 9.91 -7.49
N VAL A 196 13.36 8.90 -8.37
CA VAL A 196 13.77 9.06 -9.77
C VAL A 196 12.74 9.86 -10.56
N ALA A 197 11.46 9.61 -10.34
CA ALA A 197 10.36 10.30 -11.02
C ALA A 197 10.24 11.82 -10.69
N LYS A 198 11.13 12.37 -9.87
CA LYS A 198 11.13 13.80 -9.46
C LYS A 198 12.28 14.62 -10.05
N PRO A 199 12.29 14.91 -11.33
CA PRO A 199 13.34 15.76 -11.91
C PRO A 199 13.25 17.25 -11.52
N CYS A 200 12.18 17.69 -10.86
CA CYS A 200 11.89 19.12 -10.62
C CYS A 200 11.91 19.56 -9.14
N LEU A 201 12.33 18.73 -8.19
CA LEU A 201 12.52 19.18 -6.80
C LEU A 201 13.99 19.12 -6.42
N PRO A 202 14.51 20.15 -5.72
CA PRO A 202 15.92 20.16 -5.30
C PRO A 202 16.20 18.98 -4.37
N GLU A 203 17.34 18.36 -4.55
CA GLU A 203 17.95 17.23 -3.84
C GLU A 203 17.13 16.59 -2.70
N ILE A 204 16.70 15.33 -2.88
CA ILE A 204 15.92 14.59 -1.89
C ILE A 204 16.82 13.54 -1.25
N PRO A 205 17.11 13.61 0.05
CA PRO A 205 17.67 12.49 0.78
C PRO A 205 16.57 11.46 1.06
N VAL A 206 16.84 10.21 0.72
CA VAL A 206 16.02 9.05 1.13
C VAL A 206 16.31 8.75 2.58
N ILE A 207 15.26 8.66 3.39
CA ILE A 207 15.33 8.02 4.71
C ILE A 207 14.57 6.69 4.57
N ILE A 208 15.31 5.60 4.64
CA ILE A 208 14.79 4.24 4.68
C ILE A 208 14.32 3.92 6.08
#